data_5ac9bf2a69ce3a3ae697ec00c8fa4583
#
_entry.id   5ac9bf2a69ce3a3ae697ec00c8fa4583
#
_cell.length_a   1.000
_cell.length_b   1.000
_cell.length_c   1.000
_cell.angle_alpha   90.00
_cell.angle_beta   90.00
_cell.angle_gamma   90.00
#
_symmetry.space_group_name_H-M   'P 1'
#
loop_
_entity.id
_entity.type
_entity.pdbx_description
1 polymer ?
#
loop_
_entity_poly.entity_id
_entity_poly.type
_entity_poly.pdbx_seq_one_letter_code
_entity_poly.pdbx_strand_id
1 'polypeptide(L)'
;MSAVLERDAGALPRQVEVAIVGAGFGGLCLAIKLLEAGIRDFVILEKDQEVGGTWRDNQYPGAECDVQSHLYSYSFEGKPDWSQRYAGWEEIHQYILDTTEKYGLRPYIRFGQQVDGAQFDVKSARWSVHLRSGETLQARHFVMATGPLHVPNLPDIQGLARFKGKVFHSARWDHSYDLT
;
A
#
# COMPACT_ATOMS: atom_id res chain seq x y z
N MET A 1 -32.27 4.73 -7.91
CA MET A 1 -31.16 5.50 -8.46
C MET A 1 -30.39 6.08 -7.27
N SER A 2 -29.34 5.41 -6.83
CA SER A 2 -28.50 5.88 -5.71
C SER A 2 -27.50 6.88 -6.28
N ALA A 3 -27.52 8.10 -5.74
CA ALA A 3 -26.55 9.12 -6.09
C ALA A 3 -25.14 8.58 -5.76
N VAL A 4 -24.35 8.32 -6.79
CA VAL A 4 -22.91 8.16 -6.64
C VAL A 4 -22.43 9.53 -6.17
N LEU A 5 -22.13 9.65 -4.88
CA LEU A 5 -21.41 10.81 -4.37
C LEU A 5 -20.10 10.86 -5.16
N GLU A 6 -19.96 11.82 -6.08
CA GLU A 6 -18.69 12.19 -6.66
C GLU A 6 -17.79 12.59 -5.50
N ARG A 7 -16.96 11.65 -5.06
CA ARG A 7 -15.93 11.95 -4.07
C ARG A 7 -14.86 12.76 -4.80
N ASP A 8 -14.67 13.97 -4.31
CA ASP A 8 -13.55 14.81 -4.71
C ASP A 8 -12.25 14.00 -4.53
N ALA A 9 -11.61 13.63 -5.64
CA ALA A 9 -10.49 12.67 -5.67
C ALA A 9 -9.24 13.15 -4.90
N GLY A 10 -9.27 14.38 -4.37
CA GLY A 10 -8.14 15.01 -3.66
C GLY A 10 -8.35 15.18 -2.16
N ALA A 11 -9.56 15.39 -1.67
CA ALA A 11 -9.79 15.73 -0.27
C ALA A 11 -9.92 14.50 0.63
N LEU A 12 -9.34 14.56 1.84
CA LEU A 12 -9.54 13.55 2.86
C LEU A 12 -10.98 13.66 3.41
N PRO A 13 -11.78 12.59 3.41
CA PRO A 13 -13.10 12.61 4.03
C PRO A 13 -12.98 12.79 5.55
N ARG A 14 -13.88 13.54 6.17
CA ARG A 14 -13.89 13.69 7.62
C ARG A 14 -14.32 12.41 8.35
N GLN A 15 -15.17 11.60 7.70
CA GLN A 15 -15.71 10.36 8.26
C GLN A 15 -15.96 9.34 7.16
N VAL A 16 -15.73 8.06 7.48
CA VAL A 16 -16.03 6.91 6.60
C VAL A 16 -16.51 5.71 7.43
N GLU A 17 -17.12 4.72 6.75
CA GLU A 17 -17.39 3.42 7.39
C GLU A 17 -16.10 2.64 7.60
N VAL A 18 -15.19 2.59 6.60
CA VAL A 18 -13.96 1.80 6.70
C VAL A 18 -12.74 2.65 6.32
N ALA A 19 -11.77 2.76 7.21
CA ALA A 19 -10.44 3.29 6.92
C ALA A 19 -9.44 2.13 6.80
N ILE A 20 -8.76 2.05 5.66
CA ILE A 20 -7.75 1.02 5.35
C ILE A 20 -6.40 1.71 5.29
N VAL A 21 -5.39 1.20 5.98
CA VAL A 21 -4.02 1.73 5.94
C VAL A 21 -3.13 0.85 5.08
N GLY A 22 -2.64 1.41 3.99
CA GLY A 22 -1.75 0.77 3.02
C GLY A 22 -2.45 0.31 1.74
N ALA A 23 -1.87 0.66 0.59
CA ALA A 23 -2.31 0.31 -0.76
C ALA A 23 -1.42 -0.77 -1.39
N GLY A 24 -1.00 -1.77 -0.60
CA GLY A 24 -0.41 -3.00 -1.08
C GLY A 24 -1.45 -4.07 -1.38
N PHE A 25 -1.01 -5.32 -1.61
CA PHE A 25 -1.91 -6.46 -1.89
C PHE A 25 -3.10 -6.56 -0.92
N GLY A 26 -2.85 -6.47 0.40
CA GLY A 26 -3.90 -6.65 1.40
C GLY A 26 -4.97 -5.56 1.36
N GLY A 27 -4.55 -4.29 1.29
CA GLY A 27 -5.48 -3.15 1.28
C GLY A 27 -6.31 -3.08 0.01
N LEU A 28 -5.70 -3.32 -1.15
CA LEU A 28 -6.39 -3.38 -2.43
C LEU A 28 -7.37 -4.56 -2.50
N CYS A 29 -6.96 -5.75 -2.02
CA CYS A 29 -7.84 -6.90 -1.91
C CYS A 29 -9.11 -6.59 -1.10
N LEU A 30 -8.94 -6.01 0.09
CA LEU A 30 -10.07 -5.64 0.93
C LEU A 30 -10.97 -4.63 0.23
N ALA A 31 -10.41 -3.61 -0.42
CA ALA A 31 -11.19 -2.61 -1.15
C ALA A 31 -12.03 -3.23 -2.27
N ILE A 32 -11.46 -4.16 -3.05
CA ILE A 32 -12.19 -4.90 -4.07
C ILE A 32 -13.36 -5.67 -3.44
N LYS A 33 -13.12 -6.39 -2.34
CA LYS A 33 -14.16 -7.16 -1.66
C LYS A 33 -15.25 -6.28 -1.04
N LEU A 34 -14.91 -5.08 -0.56
CA LEU A 34 -15.90 -4.11 -0.12
C LEU A 34 -16.78 -3.64 -1.29
N LEU A 35 -16.19 -3.35 -2.45
CA LEU A 35 -16.94 -2.96 -3.64
C LEU A 35 -17.87 -4.07 -4.13
N GLU A 36 -17.40 -5.32 -4.14
CA GLU A 36 -18.21 -6.50 -4.47
C GLU A 36 -19.38 -6.68 -3.50
N ALA A 37 -19.18 -6.38 -2.21
CA ALA A 37 -20.23 -6.40 -1.20
C ALA A 37 -21.16 -5.16 -1.24
N GLY A 38 -20.96 -4.24 -2.20
CA GLY A 38 -21.74 -3.00 -2.31
C GLY A 38 -21.38 -1.91 -1.32
N ILE A 39 -20.30 -2.09 -0.54
CA ILE A 39 -19.81 -1.11 0.43
C ILE A 39 -18.90 -0.14 -0.30
N ARG A 40 -19.29 1.13 -0.37
CA ARG A 40 -18.56 2.19 -1.09
C ARG A 40 -18.04 3.30 -0.17
N ASP A 41 -18.45 3.30 1.10
CA ASP A 41 -18.01 4.30 2.08
C ASP A 41 -16.74 3.85 2.79
N PHE A 42 -15.61 3.86 2.06
CA PHE A 42 -14.30 3.55 2.60
C PHE A 42 -13.21 4.44 1.98
N VAL A 43 -12.06 4.50 2.62
CA VAL A 43 -10.85 5.15 2.11
C VAL A 43 -9.64 4.28 2.36
N ILE A 44 -8.70 4.26 1.42
CA ILE A 44 -7.37 3.70 1.57
C ILE A 44 -6.40 4.86 1.80
N LEU A 45 -5.66 4.82 2.90
CA LEU A 45 -4.63 5.79 3.25
C LEU A 45 -3.26 5.20 2.90
N GLU A 46 -2.61 5.75 1.89
CA GLU A 46 -1.27 5.33 1.45
C GLU A 46 -0.26 6.43 1.74
N LYS A 47 0.84 6.09 2.41
CA LYS A 47 1.88 7.06 2.78
C LYS A 47 2.69 7.57 1.59
N ASP A 48 2.82 6.75 0.57
CA ASP A 48 3.59 7.05 -0.62
C ASP A 48 2.69 7.57 -1.76
N GLN A 49 3.26 7.76 -2.97
CA GLN A 49 2.58 8.40 -4.09
C GLN A 49 1.96 7.41 -5.08
N GLU A 50 2.16 6.10 -4.87
CA GLU A 50 1.64 5.04 -5.73
C GLU A 50 1.31 3.80 -4.93
N VAL A 51 0.45 2.93 -5.47
CA VAL A 51 0.15 1.61 -4.92
C VAL A 51 1.34 0.66 -5.04
N GLY A 52 1.30 -0.49 -4.36
CA GLY A 52 2.28 -1.56 -4.56
C GLY A 52 2.99 -2.02 -3.29
N GLY A 53 3.15 -1.15 -2.28
CA GLY A 53 3.78 -1.51 -1.01
C GLY A 53 5.17 -2.12 -1.22
N THR A 54 5.38 -3.36 -0.77
CA THR A 54 6.66 -4.07 -0.89
C THR A 54 7.22 -4.08 -2.32
N TRP A 55 6.39 -4.25 -3.33
CA TRP A 55 6.80 -4.37 -4.73
C TRP A 55 7.07 -3.03 -5.40
N ARG A 56 6.52 -1.95 -4.87
CA ARG A 56 6.94 -0.59 -5.21
C ARG A 56 8.27 -0.23 -4.55
N ASP A 57 8.48 -0.64 -3.28
CA ASP A 57 9.61 -0.19 -2.46
C ASP A 57 10.91 -0.97 -2.74
N ASN A 58 10.82 -2.25 -3.11
CA ASN A 58 11.99 -3.13 -3.28
C ASN A 58 12.32 -3.32 -4.75
N GLN A 59 13.15 -2.43 -5.28
CA GLN A 59 13.53 -2.33 -6.70
C GLN A 59 15.02 -2.61 -6.93
N TYR A 60 15.67 -3.31 -6.01
CA TYR A 60 17.08 -3.68 -6.17
C TYR A 60 17.24 -4.74 -7.26
N PRO A 61 18.41 -4.83 -7.93
CA PRO A 61 18.67 -5.82 -8.98
C PRO A 61 18.42 -7.24 -8.47
N GLY A 62 17.64 -8.02 -9.22
CA GLY A 62 17.28 -9.39 -8.87
C GLY A 62 16.23 -9.52 -7.76
N ALA A 63 15.50 -8.46 -7.45
CA ALA A 63 14.35 -8.54 -6.53
C ALA A 63 13.23 -9.37 -7.18
N GLU A 64 13.00 -10.57 -6.68
CA GLU A 64 12.04 -11.55 -7.17
C GLU A 64 11.20 -12.11 -6.03
N CYS A 65 10.04 -12.67 -6.36
CA CYS A 65 9.22 -13.38 -5.39
C CYS A 65 9.76 -14.80 -5.17
N ASP A 66 9.77 -15.26 -3.93
CA ASP A 66 10.10 -16.64 -3.53
C ASP A 66 8.90 -17.59 -3.60
N VAL A 67 7.73 -17.07 -3.96
CA VAL A 67 6.52 -17.84 -4.24
C VAL A 67 6.29 -17.90 -5.75
N GLN A 68 5.86 -19.07 -6.25
CA GLN A 68 5.56 -19.24 -7.68
C GLN A 68 4.50 -18.24 -8.15
N SER A 69 4.74 -17.62 -9.30
CA SER A 69 3.95 -16.51 -9.82
C SER A 69 2.45 -16.77 -9.89
N HIS A 70 2.03 -17.98 -10.33
CA HIS A 70 0.63 -18.36 -10.39
C HIS A 70 -0.06 -18.50 -9.03
N LEU A 71 0.70 -18.61 -7.94
CA LEU A 71 0.19 -18.60 -6.57
C LEU A 71 0.26 -17.20 -5.95
N TYR A 72 1.09 -16.32 -6.50
CA TYR A 72 1.30 -14.97 -6.00
C TYR A 72 0.44 -13.96 -6.73
N SER A 73 -0.85 -14.24 -6.79
CA SER A 73 -1.89 -13.37 -7.37
C SER A 73 -3.18 -13.49 -6.58
N TYR A 74 -4.12 -12.61 -6.81
CA TYR A 74 -5.45 -12.77 -6.22
C TYR A 74 -6.17 -13.98 -6.85
N SER A 75 -6.85 -14.78 -6.04
CA SER A 75 -7.60 -15.94 -6.51
C SER A 75 -8.75 -15.60 -7.47
N PHE A 76 -9.21 -14.35 -7.43
CA PHE A 76 -10.27 -13.81 -8.29
C PHE A 76 -9.73 -13.00 -9.47
N GLU A 77 -8.42 -12.77 -9.53
CA GLU A 77 -7.72 -12.01 -10.58
C GLU A 77 -6.42 -12.72 -10.95
N GLY A 78 -6.56 -13.85 -11.66
CA GLY A 78 -5.41 -14.62 -12.12
C GLY A 78 -4.71 -13.94 -13.30
N LYS A 79 -3.37 -14.09 -13.35
CA LYS A 79 -2.53 -13.68 -14.48
C LYS A 79 -1.89 -14.94 -15.06
N PRO A 80 -2.35 -15.45 -16.21
CA PRO A 80 -1.85 -16.71 -16.80
C PRO A 80 -0.53 -16.56 -17.54
N ASP A 81 -0.17 -15.34 -17.91
CA ASP A 81 0.94 -14.97 -18.79
C ASP A 81 2.16 -14.41 -18.04
N TRP A 82 2.40 -14.89 -16.79
CA TRP A 82 3.62 -14.57 -16.07
C TRP A 82 4.86 -14.96 -16.89
N SER A 83 5.82 -14.04 -17.01
CA SER A 83 7.04 -14.25 -17.80
C SER A 83 7.95 -15.33 -17.21
N GLN A 84 7.90 -15.53 -15.88
CA GLN A 84 8.76 -16.45 -15.15
C GLN A 84 8.01 -17.19 -14.05
N ARG A 85 8.57 -18.34 -13.63
CA ARG A 85 8.04 -19.12 -12.52
C ARG A 85 8.07 -18.34 -11.20
N TYR A 86 9.07 -17.49 -11.02
CA TYR A 86 9.22 -16.56 -9.91
C TYR A 86 9.37 -15.17 -10.53
N ALA A 87 8.33 -14.35 -10.43
CA ALA A 87 8.30 -13.07 -11.11
C ALA A 87 9.15 -12.03 -10.39
N GLY A 88 9.78 -11.16 -11.18
CA GLY A 88 10.48 -9.98 -10.69
C GLY A 88 9.53 -8.91 -10.17
N TRP A 89 10.10 -7.97 -9.42
CA TRP A 89 9.34 -6.89 -8.79
C TRP A 89 8.57 -6.05 -9.81
N GLU A 90 9.14 -5.80 -10.99
CA GLU A 90 8.50 -5.00 -12.03
C GLU A 90 7.18 -5.60 -12.47
N GLU A 91 7.18 -6.90 -12.76
CA GLU A 91 5.97 -7.57 -13.25
C GLU A 91 4.91 -7.70 -12.16
N ILE A 92 5.33 -7.93 -10.90
CA ILE A 92 4.40 -7.97 -9.78
C ILE A 92 3.82 -6.58 -9.50
N HIS A 93 4.64 -5.54 -9.55
CA HIS A 93 4.16 -4.16 -9.37
C HIS A 93 3.19 -3.77 -10.49
N GLN A 94 3.49 -4.14 -11.75
CA GLN A 94 2.58 -3.89 -12.88
C GLN A 94 1.25 -4.62 -12.68
N TYR A 95 1.25 -5.88 -12.22
CA TYR A 95 0.02 -6.60 -11.87
C TYR A 95 -0.84 -5.85 -10.83
N ILE A 96 -0.20 -5.25 -9.82
CA ILE A 96 -0.90 -4.46 -8.80
C ILE A 96 -1.52 -3.19 -9.42
N LEU A 97 -0.77 -2.50 -10.28
CA LEU A 97 -1.23 -1.32 -11.00
C LEU A 97 -2.45 -1.66 -11.88
N ASP A 98 -2.32 -2.69 -12.72
CA ASP A 98 -3.39 -3.14 -13.64
C ASP A 98 -4.65 -3.55 -12.86
N THR A 99 -4.49 -4.26 -11.74
CA THR A 99 -5.60 -4.63 -10.87
C THR A 99 -6.26 -3.39 -10.26
N THR A 100 -5.49 -2.42 -9.82
CA THR A 100 -6.00 -1.17 -9.26
C THR A 100 -6.85 -0.41 -10.25
N GLU A 101 -6.40 -0.30 -11.50
CA GLU A 101 -7.13 0.34 -12.59
C GLU A 101 -8.39 -0.45 -12.97
N LYS A 102 -8.24 -1.77 -13.18
CA LYS A 102 -9.35 -2.65 -13.57
C LYS A 102 -10.54 -2.59 -12.62
N TYR A 103 -10.25 -2.54 -11.31
CA TYR A 103 -11.31 -2.47 -10.28
C TYR A 103 -11.70 -1.04 -9.90
N GLY A 104 -11.15 -0.02 -10.57
CA GLY A 104 -11.51 1.39 -10.36
C GLY A 104 -11.21 1.88 -8.93
N LEU A 105 -10.09 1.48 -8.34
CA LEU A 105 -9.79 1.78 -6.94
C LEU A 105 -9.21 3.17 -6.69
N ARG A 106 -8.64 3.82 -7.71
CA ARG A 106 -7.98 5.15 -7.57
C ARG A 106 -8.82 6.19 -6.83
N PRO A 107 -10.14 6.34 -7.07
CA PRO A 107 -10.94 7.33 -6.35
C PRO A 107 -11.06 7.09 -4.85
N TYR A 108 -10.77 5.89 -4.38
CA TYR A 108 -10.82 5.52 -2.96
C TYR A 108 -9.48 5.66 -2.25
N ILE A 109 -8.38 5.89 -2.98
CA ILE A 109 -7.03 6.01 -2.41
C ILE A 109 -6.70 7.48 -2.16
N ARG A 110 -6.08 7.74 -1.01
CA ARG A 110 -5.47 9.03 -0.67
C ARG A 110 -3.99 8.79 -0.47
N PHE A 111 -3.21 9.25 -1.45
CA PHE A 111 -1.76 9.17 -1.44
C PHE A 111 -1.14 10.27 -0.56
N GLY A 112 0.10 10.06 -0.11
CA GLY A 112 0.79 10.99 0.78
C GLY A 112 0.20 11.05 2.20
N GLN A 113 -0.67 10.10 2.55
CA GLN A 113 -1.40 10.08 3.82
C GLN A 113 -0.79 9.05 4.79
N GLN A 114 0.23 9.46 5.51
CA GLN A 114 0.83 8.62 6.55
C GLN A 114 0.00 8.66 7.83
N VAL A 115 -0.42 7.48 8.28
CA VAL A 115 -1.09 7.30 9.57
C VAL A 115 -0.03 7.15 10.66
N ASP A 116 -0.09 7.98 11.68
CA ASP A 116 0.79 7.92 12.85
C ASP A 116 0.16 7.19 14.03
N GLY A 117 -1.16 7.05 14.05
CA GLY A 117 -1.86 6.30 15.09
C GLY A 117 -3.36 6.26 14.91
N ALA A 118 -4.01 5.40 15.68
CA ALA A 118 -5.46 5.36 15.73
C ALA A 118 -5.93 5.05 17.17
N GLN A 119 -7.01 5.66 17.59
CA GLN A 119 -7.60 5.46 18.91
C GLN A 119 -9.07 5.15 18.78
N PHE A 120 -9.52 4.09 19.46
CA PHE A 120 -10.93 3.72 19.53
C PHE A 120 -11.62 4.44 20.68
N ASP A 121 -12.71 5.11 20.39
CA ASP A 121 -13.61 5.68 21.40
C ASP A 121 -14.81 4.75 21.62
N VAL A 122 -14.88 4.18 22.80
CA VAL A 122 -15.93 3.24 23.19
C VAL A 122 -17.32 3.89 23.22
N LYS A 123 -17.39 5.19 23.54
CA LYS A 123 -18.69 5.90 23.66
C LYS A 123 -19.34 6.13 22.30
N SER A 124 -18.55 6.55 21.31
CA SER A 124 -19.01 6.77 19.94
C SER A 124 -18.94 5.54 19.06
N ALA A 125 -18.28 4.46 19.53
CA ALA A 125 -17.96 3.25 18.79
C ALA A 125 -17.25 3.57 17.45
N ARG A 126 -16.28 4.50 17.50
CA ARG A 126 -15.53 4.97 16.34
C ARG A 126 -14.03 5.02 16.61
N TRP A 127 -13.28 4.90 15.52
CA TRP A 127 -11.85 5.13 15.48
C TRP A 127 -11.55 6.57 15.09
N SER A 128 -10.69 7.23 15.84
CA SER A 128 -10.01 8.46 15.43
C SER A 128 -8.65 8.08 14.83
N VAL A 129 -8.51 8.23 13.52
CA VAL A 129 -7.27 7.92 12.78
C VAL A 129 -6.49 9.20 12.58
N HIS A 130 -5.29 9.27 13.17
CA HIS A 130 -4.44 10.46 13.17
C HIS A 130 -3.40 10.36 12.06
N LEU A 131 -3.37 11.37 11.21
CA LEU A 131 -2.41 11.49 10.12
C LEU A 131 -1.22 12.35 10.53
N ARG A 132 -0.08 12.10 9.90
CA ARG A 132 1.14 12.91 10.08
C ARG A 132 0.95 14.38 9.70
N SER A 133 0.02 14.69 8.81
CA SER A 133 -0.38 16.05 8.44
C SER A 133 -1.01 16.84 9.59
N GLY A 134 -1.43 16.16 10.67
CA GLY A 134 -2.22 16.73 11.77
C GLY A 134 -3.74 16.57 11.59
N GLU A 135 -4.18 16.12 10.44
CA GLU A 135 -5.59 15.81 10.19
C GLU A 135 -6.04 14.55 10.94
N THR A 136 -7.33 14.48 11.23
CA THR A 136 -7.96 13.31 11.86
C THR A 136 -9.17 12.88 11.07
N LEU A 137 -9.22 11.58 10.74
CA LEU A 137 -10.34 10.91 10.09
C LEU A 137 -11.09 10.07 11.12
N GLN A 138 -12.43 10.16 11.11
CA GLN A 138 -13.28 9.26 11.89
C GLN A 138 -13.70 8.05 11.07
N ALA A 139 -13.55 6.84 11.61
CA ALA A 139 -13.96 5.61 10.95
C ALA A 139 -14.72 4.69 11.89
N ARG A 140 -15.70 3.95 11.37
CA ARG A 140 -16.36 2.89 12.12
C ARG A 140 -15.47 1.65 12.25
N HIS A 141 -14.78 1.31 11.17
CA HIS A 141 -13.84 0.21 11.10
C HIS A 141 -12.47 0.72 10.69
N PHE A 142 -11.44 0.24 11.36
CA PHE A 142 -10.05 0.58 11.08
C PHE A 142 -9.29 -0.70 10.75
N VAL A 143 -8.65 -0.75 9.59
CA VAL A 143 -7.96 -1.94 9.11
C VAL A 143 -6.50 -1.59 8.78
N MET A 144 -5.58 -2.30 9.42
CA MET A 144 -4.15 -2.19 9.15
C MET A 144 -3.75 -3.20 8.07
N ALA A 145 -3.47 -2.73 6.87
CA ALA A 145 -2.96 -3.50 5.75
C ALA A 145 -1.51 -3.08 5.40
N THR A 146 -0.73 -2.78 6.43
CA THR A 146 0.58 -2.14 6.33
C THR A 146 1.69 -3.05 5.81
N GLY A 147 1.49 -4.37 5.82
CA GLY A 147 2.52 -5.34 5.48
C GLY A 147 3.69 -5.37 6.48
N PRO A 148 4.52 -6.44 6.48
CA PRO A 148 5.64 -6.58 7.41
C PRO A 148 6.95 -5.95 6.89
N LEU A 149 7.09 -5.68 5.57
CA LEU A 149 8.37 -5.33 4.92
C LEU A 149 8.35 -3.90 4.33
N HIS A 150 7.86 -2.90 5.08
CA HIS A 150 7.70 -1.54 4.56
C HIS A 150 8.54 -0.48 5.27
N VAL A 151 9.11 -0.79 6.43
CA VAL A 151 10.00 0.11 7.16
C VAL A 151 11.43 -0.43 7.08
N PRO A 152 12.36 0.28 6.42
CA PRO A 152 13.76 -0.12 6.41
C PRO A 152 14.33 -0.19 7.83
N ASN A 153 14.98 -1.28 8.15
CA ASN A 153 15.71 -1.45 9.40
C ASN A 153 17.21 -1.51 9.10
N LEU A 154 17.94 -0.47 9.49
CA LEU A 154 19.38 -0.45 9.35
C LEU A 154 20.02 -1.17 10.56
N PRO A 155 20.90 -2.16 10.31
CA PRO A 155 21.54 -2.88 11.40
C PRO A 155 22.54 -1.96 12.15
N ASP A 156 22.63 -2.16 13.47
CA ASP A 156 23.65 -1.51 14.29
C ASP A 156 24.98 -2.26 14.13
N ILE A 157 25.76 -1.85 13.12
CA ILE A 157 27.07 -2.46 12.81
C ILE A 157 28.17 -1.50 13.27
N GLN A 158 29.07 -2.00 14.11
CA GLN A 158 30.22 -1.23 14.56
C GLN A 158 31.08 -0.75 13.36
N GLY A 159 31.27 0.54 13.25
CA GLY A 159 32.06 1.15 12.18
C GLY A 159 31.26 1.57 10.94
N LEU A 160 29.97 1.31 10.86
CA LEU A 160 29.13 1.72 9.73
C LEU A 160 29.25 3.24 9.46
N ALA A 161 29.24 4.06 10.49
CA ALA A 161 29.40 5.52 10.37
C ALA A 161 30.79 5.97 9.87
N ARG A 162 31.80 5.08 9.87
CA ARG A 162 33.15 5.36 9.37
C ARG A 162 33.40 4.79 7.97
N PHE A 163 32.44 4.02 7.44
CA PHE A 163 32.53 3.51 6.08
C PHE A 163 32.49 4.66 5.09
N LYS A 164 33.47 4.71 4.17
CA LYS A 164 33.62 5.81 3.20
C LYS A 164 32.92 5.56 1.87
N GLY A 165 32.45 4.34 1.65
CA GLY A 165 31.67 3.98 0.46
C GLY A 165 30.22 4.42 0.55
N LYS A 166 29.48 4.20 -0.51
CA LYS A 166 28.03 4.45 -0.55
C LYS A 166 27.28 3.45 0.31
N VAL A 167 26.33 3.91 1.09
CA VAL A 167 25.44 3.09 1.92
C VAL A 167 24.00 3.44 1.60
N PHE A 168 23.20 2.45 1.28
CA PHE A 168 21.75 2.57 1.12
C PHE A 168 21.07 1.24 1.45
N HIS A 169 19.81 1.31 1.83
CA HIS A 169 19.00 0.13 2.13
C HIS A 169 18.37 -0.43 0.85
N SER A 170 18.20 -1.76 0.72
CA SER A 170 17.56 -2.40 -0.45
C SER A 170 16.18 -1.81 -0.80
N ALA A 171 15.35 -1.50 0.21
CA ALA A 171 14.06 -0.83 0.01
C ALA A 171 14.17 0.68 -0.32
N ARG A 172 15.36 1.19 -0.48
CA ARG A 172 15.67 2.58 -0.91
C ARG A 172 16.87 2.54 -1.84
N TRP A 173 16.74 1.69 -2.86
CA TRP A 173 17.80 1.47 -3.85
C TRP A 173 18.13 2.76 -4.59
N ASP A 174 19.43 3.09 -4.66
CA ASP A 174 19.91 4.27 -5.38
C ASP A 174 20.23 3.91 -6.83
N HIS A 175 19.25 4.04 -7.71
CA HIS A 175 19.39 3.74 -9.14
C HIS A 175 20.38 4.66 -9.87
N SER A 176 20.80 5.77 -9.27
CA SER A 176 21.78 6.69 -9.82
C SER A 176 23.23 6.28 -9.55
N TYR A 177 23.44 5.33 -8.62
CA TYR A 177 24.77 4.89 -8.25
C TYR A 177 25.26 3.78 -9.16
N ASP A 178 26.37 4.04 -9.87
CA ASP A 178 27.02 3.07 -10.73
C ASP A 178 27.74 2.00 -9.88
N LEU A 179 27.40 0.74 -10.15
CA LEU A 179 28.00 -0.43 -9.49
C LEU A 179 29.01 -1.18 -10.39
N THR A 180 29.28 -0.66 -11.61
CA THR A 180 30.24 -1.26 -12.56
C THR A 180 31.67 -0.84 -12.29
#